data_db39a4d6d0f138fbf984eed776df8a4c
#
_entry.id   db39a4d6d0f138fbf984eed776df8a4c
#
_cell.length_a   1.000
_cell.length_b   1.000
_cell.length_c   1.000
_cell.angle_alpha   90.00
_cell.angle_beta   90.00
_cell.angle_gamma   90.00
#
_symmetry.space_group_name_H-M   'P 1'
#
loop_
_entity.id
_entity.type
_entity.pdbx_description
1 polymer ?
#
loop_
_entity_poly.entity_id
_entity_poly.type
_entity_poly.pdbx_seq_one_letter_code
_entity_poly.pdbx_strand_id
1 'polypeptide(L)'
;MSNVLNEEKKQQVIALGRLGWSLRRIEEATGVRRETASSYLKEAGVALRPPRGRQVHSKPASPEKVTTDFGAESGSATAPAPAPQPGRSPSASACEPYREVIELGLAHGRNAMAIWQELVDTCGFAAEYKSVNRFVRKLRGSQSPEACAVIETAPGEELQVDFGSGPMVRDPHSGKYRRTRLFVLTLGYSRKSVRLLVFRSSSQIWAELHEKAFRRLGGCTRVVVLDNLREGVLAPDIYDPSLNPLYRDVLQHYGTVPLPCRVGHPDRKGKVESGVAHAQKTPLKGLRFESLEEAQTYLDQWEARWADTRIHGTTKRQVAAMFDEERPFLLPLPIEPFRYYQYGERTVHLDGCVEVEAAYYSAPPGWIGRRVQVQWDTQVVRLLNPDNGQLLREHLRQARGRYRIQDEDRSKKTPPYQFQNHEDLLHYATNDIPRFRAVPATAAKLSVRPVLCLHGSPIFSD
;
A
#
# COMPACT_ATOMS: atom_id res chain seq x y z
N MET A 1 1.14 -24.95 -26.63
CA MET A 1 1.59 -24.60 -25.26
C MET A 1 0.34 -24.40 -24.42
N SER A 2 0.11 -25.22 -23.41
CA SER A 2 -1.05 -25.10 -22.53
C SER A 2 -0.90 -23.81 -21.72
N ASN A 3 -1.92 -22.93 -21.77
CA ASN A 3 -2.03 -21.75 -20.93
C ASN A 3 -2.28 -22.17 -19.46
N VAL A 4 -1.27 -22.74 -18.81
CA VAL A 4 -1.32 -23.01 -17.38
C VAL A 4 -1.05 -21.69 -16.67
N LEU A 5 -2.03 -21.23 -15.91
CA LEU A 5 -1.87 -20.02 -15.09
C LEU A 5 -0.79 -20.25 -14.04
N ASN A 6 -0.03 -19.21 -13.72
CA ASN A 6 0.91 -19.20 -12.61
C ASN A 6 0.19 -19.55 -11.29
N GLU A 7 0.88 -20.23 -10.40
CA GLU A 7 0.34 -20.68 -9.12
C GLU A 7 -0.20 -19.52 -8.26
N GLU A 8 0.44 -18.35 -8.30
CA GLU A 8 -0.04 -17.15 -7.61
C GLU A 8 -1.44 -16.73 -8.10
N LYS A 9 -1.66 -16.77 -9.42
CA LYS A 9 -2.95 -16.44 -10.02
C LYS A 9 -4.02 -17.48 -9.68
N LYS A 10 -3.66 -18.75 -9.65
CA LYS A 10 -4.54 -19.84 -9.19
C LYS A 10 -4.95 -19.61 -7.74
N GLN A 11 -4.00 -19.30 -6.85
CA GLN A 11 -4.27 -19.00 -5.45
C GLN A 11 -5.14 -17.75 -5.27
N GLN A 12 -4.95 -16.72 -6.08
CA GLN A 12 -5.79 -15.53 -6.09
C GLN A 12 -7.25 -15.89 -6.44
N VAL A 13 -7.46 -16.67 -7.49
CA VAL A 13 -8.81 -17.13 -7.88
C VAL A 13 -9.47 -17.93 -6.75
N ILE A 14 -8.72 -18.85 -6.13
CA ILE A 14 -9.20 -19.67 -5.01
C ILE A 14 -9.56 -18.79 -3.81
N ALA A 15 -8.71 -17.82 -3.47
CA ALA A 15 -8.96 -16.88 -2.37
C ALA A 15 -10.23 -16.05 -2.61
N LEU A 16 -10.42 -15.50 -3.81
CA LEU A 16 -11.63 -14.76 -4.17
C LEU A 16 -12.89 -15.66 -4.15
N GLY A 17 -12.77 -16.93 -4.56
CA GLY A 17 -13.85 -17.90 -4.46
C GLY A 17 -14.24 -18.21 -3.02
N ARG A 18 -13.26 -18.40 -2.13
CA ARG A 18 -13.49 -18.56 -0.67
C ARG A 18 -14.16 -17.35 -0.04
N LEU A 19 -13.92 -16.15 -0.57
CA LEU A 19 -14.62 -14.92 -0.18
C LEU A 19 -16.06 -14.84 -0.72
N GLY A 20 -16.54 -15.88 -1.44
CA GLY A 20 -17.91 -15.95 -1.97
C GLY A 20 -18.17 -15.11 -3.22
N TRP A 21 -17.13 -14.72 -3.96
CA TRP A 21 -17.30 -14.00 -5.22
C TRP A 21 -17.91 -14.90 -6.29
N SER A 22 -18.80 -14.33 -7.11
CA SER A 22 -19.33 -15.05 -8.27
C SER A 22 -18.26 -15.23 -9.34
N LEU A 23 -18.37 -16.31 -10.14
CA LEU A 23 -17.45 -16.57 -11.26
C LEU A 23 -17.34 -15.39 -12.22
N ARG A 24 -18.47 -14.70 -12.49
CA ARG A 24 -18.49 -13.49 -13.32
C ARG A 24 -17.63 -12.37 -12.71
N ARG A 25 -17.76 -12.16 -11.41
CA ARG A 25 -16.98 -11.13 -10.71
C ARG A 25 -15.50 -11.48 -10.64
N ILE A 26 -15.17 -12.78 -10.48
CA ILE A 26 -13.79 -13.26 -10.52
C ILE A 26 -13.19 -13.04 -11.92
N GLU A 27 -13.93 -13.37 -13.00
CA GLU A 27 -13.50 -13.13 -14.38
C GLU A 27 -13.27 -11.65 -14.65
N GLU A 28 -14.21 -10.78 -14.27
CA GLU A 28 -14.09 -9.32 -14.41
C GLU A 28 -12.89 -8.76 -13.66
N ALA A 29 -12.59 -9.31 -12.48
CA ALA A 29 -11.50 -8.86 -11.62
C ALA A 29 -10.13 -9.39 -12.06
N THR A 30 -10.05 -10.69 -12.37
CA THR A 30 -8.76 -11.38 -12.59
C THR A 30 -8.44 -11.62 -14.06
N GLY A 31 -9.41 -11.54 -14.96
CA GLY A 31 -9.27 -11.90 -16.39
C GLY A 31 -9.31 -13.40 -16.64
N VAL A 32 -9.36 -14.22 -15.61
CA VAL A 32 -9.45 -15.68 -15.76
C VAL A 32 -10.85 -16.07 -16.19
N ARG A 33 -10.97 -16.82 -17.28
CA ARG A 33 -12.27 -17.28 -17.80
C ARG A 33 -13.04 -18.07 -16.75
N ARG A 34 -14.37 -17.93 -16.75
CA ARG A 34 -15.26 -18.59 -15.75
C ARG A 34 -15.09 -20.10 -15.69
N GLU A 35 -14.85 -20.74 -16.81
CA GLU A 35 -14.64 -22.18 -16.90
C GLU A 35 -13.35 -22.57 -16.17
N THR A 36 -12.26 -21.84 -16.41
CA THR A 36 -10.95 -22.07 -15.74
C THR A 36 -11.06 -21.76 -14.24
N ALA A 37 -11.68 -20.65 -13.89
CA ALA A 37 -11.93 -20.29 -12.47
C ALA A 37 -12.78 -21.35 -11.76
N SER A 38 -13.83 -21.84 -12.42
CA SER A 38 -14.68 -22.92 -11.90
C SER A 38 -13.92 -24.22 -11.68
N SER A 39 -13.01 -24.59 -12.59
CA SER A 39 -12.17 -25.78 -12.44
C SER A 39 -11.27 -25.68 -11.22
N TYR A 40 -10.57 -24.57 -11.05
CA TYR A 40 -9.68 -24.34 -9.89
C TYR A 40 -10.45 -24.32 -8.55
N LEU A 41 -11.64 -23.70 -8.53
CA LEU A 41 -12.46 -23.68 -7.33
C LEU A 41 -12.98 -25.06 -6.95
N LYS A 42 -13.38 -25.89 -7.92
CA LYS A 42 -13.78 -27.28 -7.69
C LYS A 42 -12.62 -28.12 -7.19
N GLU A 43 -11.45 -27.99 -7.82
CA GLU A 43 -10.22 -28.69 -7.41
C GLU A 43 -9.83 -28.34 -5.98
N ALA A 44 -10.01 -27.07 -5.57
CA ALA A 44 -9.74 -26.59 -4.21
C ALA A 44 -10.88 -26.84 -3.21
N GLY A 45 -11.95 -27.58 -3.58
CA GLY A 45 -13.08 -27.87 -2.71
C GLY A 45 -13.93 -26.65 -2.32
N VAL A 46 -13.85 -25.56 -3.10
CA VAL A 46 -14.62 -24.33 -2.83
C VAL A 46 -16.02 -24.45 -3.46
N ALA A 47 -17.07 -24.33 -2.65
CA ALA A 47 -18.45 -24.38 -3.12
C ALA A 47 -18.76 -23.20 -4.04
N LEU A 48 -19.20 -23.50 -5.26
CA LEU A 48 -19.63 -22.48 -6.22
C LEU A 48 -21.02 -21.97 -5.83
N ARG A 49 -21.17 -20.66 -5.77
CA ARG A 49 -22.46 -20.02 -5.54
C ARG A 49 -23.39 -20.36 -6.71
N PRO A 50 -24.58 -20.97 -6.48
CA PRO A 50 -25.49 -21.25 -7.57
C PRO A 50 -25.88 -19.95 -8.27
N PRO A 51 -26.14 -19.98 -9.60
CA PRO A 51 -26.63 -18.82 -10.32
C PRO A 51 -27.93 -18.35 -9.64
N ARG A 52 -28.01 -17.07 -9.26
CA ARG A 52 -29.26 -16.48 -8.79
C ARG A 52 -30.31 -16.68 -9.88
N GLY A 53 -31.31 -17.45 -9.60
CA GLY A 53 -32.48 -17.54 -10.46
C GLY A 53 -32.98 -16.15 -10.79
N ARG A 54 -33.27 -15.93 -12.07
CA ARG A 54 -33.80 -14.66 -12.59
C ARG A 54 -35.11 -14.39 -11.83
N GLN A 55 -35.05 -13.57 -10.77
CA GLN A 55 -36.27 -13.00 -10.22
C GLN A 55 -36.85 -12.10 -11.31
N VAL A 56 -37.94 -12.54 -11.89
CA VAL A 56 -38.76 -11.71 -12.75
C VAL A 56 -39.42 -10.69 -11.81
N HIS A 57 -38.76 -9.53 -11.69
CA HIS A 57 -39.43 -8.38 -11.10
C HIS A 57 -40.50 -7.94 -12.11
N SER A 58 -41.73 -8.31 -11.84
CA SER A 58 -42.90 -7.63 -12.42
C SER A 58 -42.75 -6.15 -12.05
N LYS A 59 -42.66 -5.29 -13.07
CA LYS A 59 -42.69 -3.84 -12.92
C LYS A 59 -43.91 -3.47 -12.06
N PRO A 60 -43.79 -2.74 -10.97
CA PRO A 60 -44.94 -2.11 -10.35
C PRO A 60 -45.50 -1.10 -11.33
N ALA A 61 -46.81 -1.16 -11.51
CA ALA A 61 -47.57 -0.21 -12.32
C ALA A 61 -47.29 1.20 -11.81
N SER A 62 -47.09 2.13 -12.72
CA SER A 62 -46.93 3.55 -12.42
C SER A 62 -48.17 4.07 -11.70
N PRO A 63 -48.07 4.75 -10.55
CA PRO A 63 -49.20 5.43 -9.99
C PRO A 63 -49.58 6.61 -10.85
N GLU A 64 -50.84 6.66 -11.21
CA GLU A 64 -51.47 7.80 -11.89
C GLU A 64 -51.31 9.07 -11.09
N LYS A 65 -51.10 10.17 -11.81
CA LYS A 65 -51.16 11.51 -11.27
C LYS A 65 -52.53 11.79 -10.64
N VAL A 66 -52.57 11.91 -9.34
CA VAL A 66 -53.68 12.53 -8.64
C VAL A 66 -53.26 13.96 -8.31
N THR A 67 -53.83 14.90 -9.03
CA THR A 67 -53.88 16.31 -8.70
C THR A 67 -54.97 16.48 -7.62
N THR A 68 -54.58 16.81 -6.41
CA THR A 68 -55.50 17.35 -5.40
C THR A 68 -54.96 18.71 -4.97
N ASP A 69 -55.70 19.66 -5.44
CA ASP A 69 -55.70 21.04 -4.99
C ASP A 69 -56.45 21.10 -3.64
N PHE A 70 -55.78 21.46 -2.55
CA PHE A 70 -56.42 21.92 -1.32
C PHE A 70 -55.60 23.06 -0.71
N GLY A 71 -56.15 24.25 -0.85
CA GLY A 71 -55.81 25.37 -0.01
C GLY A 71 -56.24 25.13 1.43
N ALA A 72 -55.39 25.40 2.36
CA ALA A 72 -55.74 25.70 3.74
C ALA A 72 -54.68 26.62 4.34
N GLU A 73 -55.11 27.80 4.61
CA GLU A 73 -54.44 28.76 5.49
C GLU A 73 -54.36 28.19 6.91
N SER A 74 -53.17 28.24 7.54
CA SER A 74 -53.11 28.36 8.97
C SER A 74 -51.85 29.13 9.37
N GLY A 75 -52.06 30.28 9.98
CA GLY A 75 -51.03 31.14 10.52
C GLY A 75 -50.28 30.49 11.66
N SER A 76 -48.96 30.62 11.62
CA SER A 76 -48.11 30.39 12.77
C SER A 76 -47.24 31.60 12.99
N ALA A 77 -47.30 32.11 14.20
CA ALA A 77 -46.65 33.33 14.67
C ALA A 77 -45.14 33.30 14.46
N THR A 78 -44.65 34.20 13.68
CA THR A 78 -43.23 34.45 13.45
C THR A 78 -42.68 35.27 14.62
N ALA A 79 -41.68 34.71 15.31
CA ALA A 79 -40.86 35.47 16.23
C ALA A 79 -40.12 36.60 15.46
N PRO A 80 -39.94 37.79 16.02
CA PRO A 80 -39.35 38.90 15.29
C PRO A 80 -37.89 38.62 14.98
N ALA A 81 -37.54 38.78 13.70
CA ALA A 81 -36.16 38.74 13.22
C ALA A 81 -35.33 39.88 13.86
N PRO A 82 -34.07 39.68 14.20
CA PRO A 82 -33.19 40.73 14.68
C PRO A 82 -33.04 41.81 13.61
N ALA A 83 -33.07 43.07 14.06
CA ALA A 83 -33.01 44.25 13.21
C ALA A 83 -31.79 44.22 12.27
N PRO A 84 -31.94 44.65 11.00
CA PRO A 84 -30.85 44.70 10.05
C PRO A 84 -29.80 45.71 10.46
N GLN A 85 -28.56 45.29 10.50
CA GLN A 85 -27.42 46.19 10.70
C GLN A 85 -27.33 47.15 9.53
N PRO A 86 -27.12 48.46 9.77
CA PRO A 86 -27.07 49.48 8.72
C PRO A 86 -25.80 49.27 7.87
N GLY A 87 -25.95 49.08 6.55
CA GLY A 87 -24.87 49.11 5.58
C GLY A 87 -24.75 47.96 4.59
N ARG A 88 -25.56 46.91 4.67
CA ARG A 88 -25.53 45.82 3.67
C ARG A 88 -26.75 45.83 2.76
N SER A 89 -26.49 45.91 1.44
CA SER A 89 -27.54 45.67 0.44
C SER A 89 -28.10 44.25 0.64
N PRO A 90 -29.43 44.01 0.58
CA PRO A 90 -30.07 42.70 0.74
C PRO A 90 -29.57 41.62 -0.24
N SER A 91 -28.87 42.01 -1.31
CA SER A 91 -28.30 41.13 -2.33
C SER A 91 -26.78 40.92 -2.19
N ALA A 92 -26.12 41.51 -1.20
CA ALA A 92 -24.67 41.40 -1.04
C ALA A 92 -24.28 39.98 -0.56
N SER A 93 -23.35 39.37 -1.26
CA SER A 93 -22.81 38.03 -0.88
C SER A 93 -22.09 38.14 0.47
N ALA A 94 -22.33 37.17 1.38
CA ALA A 94 -21.57 37.05 2.63
C ALA A 94 -20.05 36.87 2.39
N CYS A 95 -19.67 36.49 1.18
CA CYS A 95 -18.29 36.30 0.76
C CYS A 95 -17.59 37.60 0.30
N GLU A 96 -18.33 38.67 0.08
CA GLU A 96 -17.76 39.92 -0.46
C GLU A 96 -16.66 40.52 0.43
N PRO A 97 -16.79 40.56 1.77
CA PRO A 97 -15.73 41.06 2.65
C PRO A 97 -14.44 40.19 2.62
N TYR A 98 -14.55 38.96 2.15
CA TYR A 98 -13.44 37.98 2.08
C TYR A 98 -12.97 37.74 0.65
N ARG A 99 -13.32 38.61 -0.30
CA ARG A 99 -13.01 38.49 -1.73
C ARG A 99 -11.52 38.27 -1.96
N GLU A 100 -10.65 39.08 -1.34
CA GLU A 100 -9.21 39.01 -1.52
C GLU A 100 -8.63 37.64 -1.04
N VAL A 101 -9.08 37.15 0.10
CA VAL A 101 -8.69 35.85 0.62
C VAL A 101 -9.15 34.72 -0.30
N ILE A 102 -10.37 34.83 -0.83
CA ILE A 102 -10.92 33.87 -1.79
C ILE A 102 -10.13 33.87 -3.10
N GLU A 103 -9.82 35.03 -3.66
CA GLU A 103 -9.06 35.20 -4.89
C GLU A 103 -7.62 34.72 -4.72
N LEU A 104 -6.98 35.01 -3.58
CA LEU A 104 -5.65 34.48 -3.25
C LEU A 104 -5.66 32.95 -3.13
N GLY A 105 -6.65 32.39 -2.46
CA GLY A 105 -6.84 30.93 -2.39
C GLY A 105 -7.02 30.31 -3.77
N LEU A 106 -7.78 30.97 -4.66
CA LEU A 106 -7.96 30.53 -6.04
C LEU A 106 -6.68 30.64 -6.87
N ALA A 107 -5.89 31.69 -6.69
CA ALA A 107 -4.57 31.85 -7.34
C ALA A 107 -3.59 30.75 -6.93
N HIS A 108 -3.64 30.30 -5.68
CA HIS A 108 -2.89 29.13 -5.20
C HIS A 108 -3.49 27.80 -5.67
N GLY A 109 -4.54 27.82 -6.50
CA GLY A 109 -5.19 26.63 -7.05
C GLY A 109 -6.01 25.83 -6.04
N ARG A 110 -6.41 26.44 -4.91
CA ARG A 110 -7.30 25.81 -3.91
C ARG A 110 -8.74 25.72 -4.44
N ASN A 111 -9.48 24.74 -4.00
CA ASN A 111 -10.89 24.61 -4.35
C ASN A 111 -11.79 25.37 -3.37
N ALA A 112 -13.06 25.54 -3.72
CA ALA A 112 -14.04 26.28 -2.90
C ALA A 112 -14.20 25.70 -1.48
N MET A 113 -14.00 24.37 -1.31
CA MET A 113 -14.10 23.72 -0.01
C MET A 113 -12.90 24.09 0.88
N ALA A 114 -11.68 24.04 0.35
CA ALA A 114 -10.48 24.43 1.07
C ALA A 114 -10.53 25.91 1.51
N ILE A 115 -11.01 26.77 0.63
CA ILE A 115 -11.18 28.19 0.92
C ILE A 115 -12.24 28.39 2.02
N TRP A 116 -13.36 27.69 1.97
CA TRP A 116 -14.39 27.78 3.01
C TRP A 116 -13.87 27.29 4.36
N GLN A 117 -13.15 26.18 4.41
CA GLN A 117 -12.55 25.64 5.64
C GLN A 117 -11.58 26.63 6.26
N GLU A 118 -10.71 27.24 5.46
CA GLU A 118 -9.78 28.29 5.90
C GLU A 118 -10.52 29.51 6.46
N LEU A 119 -11.55 29.98 5.76
CA LEU A 119 -12.37 31.11 6.23
C LEU A 119 -13.06 30.81 7.56
N VAL A 120 -13.55 29.59 7.76
CA VAL A 120 -14.13 29.15 9.04
C VAL A 120 -13.07 29.10 10.14
N ASP A 121 -11.90 28.52 9.83
CA ASP A 121 -10.86 28.29 10.83
C ASP A 121 -10.09 29.56 11.21
N THR A 122 -9.81 30.44 10.23
CA THR A 122 -8.97 31.63 10.46
C THR A 122 -9.75 32.91 10.63
N CYS A 123 -10.93 33.05 9.97
CA CYS A 123 -11.71 34.30 9.94
C CYS A 123 -13.04 34.16 10.66
N GLY A 124 -13.39 33.01 11.26
CA GLY A 124 -14.68 32.82 11.92
C GLY A 124 -15.89 32.96 10.97
N PHE A 125 -15.73 32.58 9.69
CA PHE A 125 -16.78 32.70 8.68
C PHE A 125 -18.02 31.89 9.03
N ALA A 126 -19.15 32.53 9.23
CA ALA A 126 -20.38 31.90 9.73
C ALA A 126 -21.31 31.35 8.64
N ALA A 127 -21.09 31.71 7.34
CA ALA A 127 -21.98 31.26 6.28
C ALA A 127 -21.59 29.86 5.78
N GLU A 128 -22.59 29.16 5.23
CA GLU A 128 -22.40 27.79 4.72
C GLU A 128 -21.48 27.72 3.50
N TYR A 129 -20.88 26.54 3.28
CA TYR A 129 -20.10 26.25 2.09
C TYR A 129 -20.77 26.61 0.77
N LYS A 130 -22.11 26.50 0.68
CA LYS A 130 -22.87 26.85 -0.53
C LYS A 130 -22.65 28.31 -0.95
N SER A 131 -22.44 29.21 0.00
CA SER A 131 -22.17 30.63 -0.28
C SER A 131 -20.82 30.81 -0.98
N VAL A 132 -19.75 30.20 -0.43
CA VAL A 132 -18.42 30.26 -1.03
C VAL A 132 -18.40 29.53 -2.39
N ASN A 133 -19.03 28.36 -2.50
CA ASN A 133 -19.09 27.64 -3.77
C ASN A 133 -19.80 28.42 -4.89
N ARG A 134 -20.90 29.09 -4.56
CA ARG A 134 -21.61 29.96 -5.51
C ARG A 134 -20.75 31.15 -5.94
N PHE A 135 -20.05 31.76 -4.98
CA PHE A 135 -19.16 32.89 -5.23
C PHE A 135 -17.97 32.49 -6.12
N VAL A 136 -17.32 31.37 -5.81
CA VAL A 136 -16.21 30.78 -6.62
C VAL A 136 -16.68 30.39 -8.03
N ARG A 137 -17.88 29.82 -8.17
CA ARG A 137 -18.46 29.54 -9.49
C ARG A 137 -18.69 30.78 -10.32
N LYS A 138 -19.13 31.85 -9.69
CA LYS A 138 -19.29 33.14 -10.37
C LYS A 138 -17.96 33.69 -10.88
N LEU A 139 -16.87 33.49 -10.11
CA LEU A 139 -15.53 33.91 -10.52
C LEU A 139 -14.92 33.04 -11.62
N ARG A 140 -15.20 31.71 -11.62
CA ARG A 140 -14.58 30.76 -12.54
C ARG A 140 -15.38 30.43 -13.81
N GLY A 141 -16.67 30.74 -13.85
CA GLY A 141 -17.59 30.22 -14.88
C GLY A 141 -18.04 28.77 -14.59
N SER A 142 -19.06 28.26 -15.30
CA SER A 142 -19.61 26.92 -15.11
C SER A 142 -19.02 25.91 -16.11
N GLN A 143 -18.54 24.77 -15.63
CA GLN A 143 -18.25 23.58 -16.45
C GLN A 143 -19.35 22.54 -16.26
N SER A 144 -19.74 21.85 -17.34
CA SER A 144 -20.70 20.75 -17.28
C SER A 144 -20.07 19.51 -16.59
N PRO A 145 -20.78 18.84 -15.68
CA PRO A 145 -20.27 17.60 -15.06
C PRO A 145 -20.33 16.43 -16.04
N GLU A 146 -19.27 15.60 -16.03
CA GLU A 146 -19.22 14.34 -16.76
C GLU A 146 -19.96 13.23 -15.99
N ALA A 147 -20.54 12.27 -16.74
CA ALA A 147 -21.21 11.11 -16.16
C ALA A 147 -20.19 10.11 -15.63
N CYS A 148 -20.37 9.68 -14.38
CA CYS A 148 -19.48 8.71 -13.69
C CYS A 148 -20.27 7.45 -13.31
N ALA A 149 -19.74 6.26 -13.59
CA ALA A 149 -20.27 5.00 -13.07
C ALA A 149 -20.01 4.90 -11.55
N VAL A 150 -21.04 4.53 -10.78
CA VAL A 150 -20.92 4.30 -9.33
C VAL A 150 -20.75 2.81 -9.07
N ILE A 151 -19.59 2.41 -8.57
CA ILE A 151 -19.33 1.02 -8.15
C ILE A 151 -19.66 0.90 -6.66
N GLU A 152 -20.70 0.13 -6.34
CA GLU A 152 -21.05 -0.21 -4.97
C GLU A 152 -20.23 -1.40 -4.47
N THR A 153 -19.76 -1.31 -3.23
CA THR A 153 -19.03 -2.37 -2.53
C THR A 153 -19.70 -2.65 -1.19
N ALA A 154 -19.70 -3.91 -0.76
CA ALA A 154 -20.21 -4.28 0.55
C ALA A 154 -19.28 -3.81 1.69
N PRO A 155 -19.79 -3.62 2.93
CA PRO A 155 -18.96 -3.26 4.07
C PRO A 155 -17.82 -4.27 4.30
N GLY A 156 -16.60 -3.79 4.57
CA GLY A 156 -15.42 -4.61 4.84
C GLY A 156 -14.91 -5.44 3.65
N GLU A 157 -15.45 -5.24 2.46
CA GLU A 157 -15.10 -6.05 1.30
C GLU A 157 -13.81 -5.57 0.61
N GLU A 158 -13.71 -4.29 0.32
CA GLU A 158 -12.67 -3.74 -0.54
C GLU A 158 -12.14 -2.42 0.01
N LEU A 159 -10.83 -2.26 -0.07
CA LEU A 159 -10.17 -0.96 0.02
C LEU A 159 -9.35 -0.70 -1.24
N GLN A 160 -9.10 0.56 -1.52
CA GLN A 160 -8.28 1.01 -2.62
C GLN A 160 -7.11 1.83 -2.09
N VAL A 161 -5.92 1.63 -2.66
CA VAL A 161 -4.69 2.31 -2.23
C VAL A 161 -3.98 2.96 -3.40
N ASP A 162 -3.41 4.15 -3.14
CA ASP A 162 -2.63 4.90 -4.13
C ASP A 162 -1.61 5.82 -3.48
N PHE A 163 -0.63 6.26 -4.29
CA PHE A 163 0.27 7.36 -3.97
C PHE A 163 -0.08 8.62 -4.77
N GLY A 164 -0.13 9.74 -4.07
CA GLY A 164 -0.17 11.06 -4.66
C GLY A 164 1.05 11.90 -4.32
N SER A 165 1.12 13.09 -4.89
CA SER A 165 2.08 14.11 -4.47
C SER A 165 1.59 14.80 -3.21
N GLY A 166 2.41 14.83 -2.17
CA GLY A 166 2.17 15.55 -0.92
C GLY A 166 2.66 17.01 -0.98
N PRO A 167 2.58 17.73 0.16
CA PRO A 167 3.07 19.10 0.30
C PRO A 167 4.59 19.19 0.26
N MET A 168 5.11 20.40 0.21
CA MET A 168 6.53 20.69 0.43
C MET A 168 6.80 20.70 1.92
N VAL A 169 7.76 19.90 2.36
CA VAL A 169 8.17 19.77 3.76
C VAL A 169 9.68 19.92 3.86
N ARG A 170 10.15 20.59 4.90
CA ARG A 170 11.58 20.78 5.14
C ARG A 170 12.21 19.45 5.55
N ASP A 171 13.23 19.03 4.80
CA ASP A 171 13.98 17.81 5.08
C ASP A 171 14.96 18.07 6.23
N PRO A 172 14.89 17.33 7.35
CA PRO A 172 15.73 17.55 8.52
C PRO A 172 17.24 17.36 8.23
N HIS A 173 17.59 16.54 7.25
CA HIS A 173 19.00 16.27 6.93
C HIS A 173 19.60 17.35 6.02
N SER A 174 18.86 17.84 5.04
CA SER A 174 19.37 18.79 4.06
C SER A 174 18.96 20.24 4.35
N GLY A 175 18.00 20.47 5.25
CA GLY A 175 17.42 21.77 5.53
C GLY A 175 16.59 22.38 4.37
N LYS A 176 16.50 21.67 3.25
CA LYS A 176 15.79 22.12 2.04
C LYS A 176 14.35 21.59 2.01
N TYR A 177 13.47 22.38 1.41
CA TYR A 177 12.11 21.91 1.18
C TYR A 177 12.09 20.84 0.08
N ARG A 178 11.51 19.68 0.40
CA ARG A 178 11.32 18.57 -0.53
C ARG A 178 9.86 18.21 -0.62
N ARG A 179 9.43 17.79 -1.82
CA ARG A 179 8.08 17.28 -2.02
C ARG A 179 7.95 15.90 -1.39
N THR A 180 6.94 15.75 -0.55
CA THR A 180 6.59 14.46 0.04
C THR A 180 5.73 13.63 -0.91
N ARG A 181 5.60 12.33 -0.62
CA ARG A 181 4.59 11.44 -1.21
C ARG A 181 3.45 11.29 -0.22
N LEU A 182 2.24 11.30 -0.75
CA LEU A 182 1.01 11.13 0.00
C LEU A 182 0.45 9.73 -0.27
N PHE A 183 0.55 8.84 0.70
CA PHE A 183 -0.13 7.56 0.69
C PHE A 183 -1.59 7.78 1.07
N VAL A 184 -2.51 7.24 0.27
CA VAL A 184 -3.95 7.30 0.54
C VAL A 184 -4.52 5.89 0.44
N LEU A 185 -5.16 5.46 1.51
CA LEU A 185 -5.92 4.23 1.58
C LEU A 185 -7.39 4.60 1.82
N THR A 186 -8.32 4.11 1.01
CA THR A 186 -9.74 4.46 1.07
C THR A 186 -10.61 3.22 1.08
N LEU A 187 -11.48 3.09 2.09
CA LEU A 187 -12.47 2.01 2.17
C LEU A 187 -13.52 2.15 1.07
N GLY A 188 -13.90 1.02 0.50
CA GLY A 188 -14.80 0.97 -0.64
C GLY A 188 -16.25 1.32 -0.32
N TYR A 189 -16.73 1.01 0.87
CA TYR A 189 -18.09 1.29 1.33
C TYR A 189 -18.20 2.69 1.95
N SER A 190 -17.57 2.92 3.09
CA SER A 190 -17.72 4.16 3.86
C SER A 190 -17.02 5.38 3.26
N ARG A 191 -16.06 5.15 2.35
CA ARG A 191 -15.16 6.21 1.84
C ARG A 191 -14.24 6.80 2.91
N LYS A 192 -14.19 6.18 4.12
CA LYS A 192 -13.19 6.53 5.13
C LYS A 192 -11.81 6.32 4.53
N SER A 193 -10.95 7.29 4.70
CA SER A 193 -9.60 7.25 4.16
C SER A 193 -8.60 7.45 5.27
N VAL A 194 -7.43 6.83 5.13
CA VAL A 194 -6.22 7.10 5.91
C VAL A 194 -5.18 7.71 4.99
N ARG A 195 -4.57 8.80 5.41
CA ARG A 195 -3.57 9.54 4.64
C ARG A 195 -2.28 9.65 5.42
N LEU A 196 -1.18 9.21 4.81
CA LEU A 196 0.13 9.21 5.43
C LEU A 196 1.15 9.90 4.53
N LEU A 197 2.06 10.69 5.11
CA LEU A 197 3.10 11.42 4.40
C LEU A 197 4.46 10.75 4.59
N VAL A 198 5.22 10.65 3.51
CA VAL A 198 6.60 10.15 3.54
C VAL A 198 7.48 10.91 2.55
N PHE A 199 8.78 11.02 2.82
CA PHE A 199 9.73 11.64 1.88
C PHE A 199 10.11 10.72 0.72
N ARG A 200 10.17 9.42 0.97
CA ARG A 200 10.61 8.41 0.00
C ARG A 200 9.63 7.25 -0.01
N SER A 201 9.66 6.46 -1.06
CA SER A 201 8.93 5.22 -1.16
C SER A 201 9.89 4.07 -1.46
N SER A 202 9.64 2.95 -0.84
CA SER A 202 10.28 1.66 -1.10
C SER A 202 9.24 0.57 -0.82
N SER A 203 9.52 -0.65 -1.22
CA SER A 203 8.63 -1.79 -0.93
C SER A 203 8.38 -1.97 0.57
N GLN A 204 9.41 -1.75 1.39
CA GLN A 204 9.28 -1.82 2.85
C GLN A 204 8.40 -0.68 3.39
N ILE A 205 8.66 0.57 2.97
CA ILE A 205 7.85 1.73 3.39
C ILE A 205 6.40 1.55 2.93
N TRP A 206 6.17 1.03 1.73
CA TRP A 206 4.84 0.73 1.21
C TRP A 206 4.09 -0.26 2.12
N ALA A 207 4.75 -1.34 2.52
CA ALA A 207 4.21 -2.33 3.43
C ALA A 207 3.93 -1.76 4.84
N GLU A 208 4.87 -0.98 5.39
CA GLU A 208 4.71 -0.30 6.69
C GLU A 208 3.54 0.70 6.69
N LEU A 209 3.32 1.40 5.58
CA LEU A 209 2.20 2.33 5.45
C LEU A 209 0.85 1.60 5.47
N HIS A 210 0.76 0.40 4.87
CA HIS A 210 -0.43 -0.43 4.96
C HIS A 210 -0.71 -0.87 6.40
N GLU A 211 0.31 -1.36 7.10
CA GLU A 211 0.15 -1.74 8.50
C GLU A 211 -0.32 -0.57 9.37
N LYS A 212 0.33 0.60 9.23
CA LYS A 212 -0.08 1.82 9.94
C LYS A 212 -1.53 2.20 9.63
N ALA A 213 -1.95 2.08 8.36
CA ALA A 213 -3.31 2.37 7.95
C ALA A 213 -4.32 1.36 8.51
N PHE A 214 -4.02 0.06 8.49
CA PHE A 214 -4.86 -0.97 9.08
C PHE A 214 -5.03 -0.77 10.59
N ARG A 215 -3.96 -0.43 11.30
CA ARG A 215 -4.03 -0.10 12.73
C ARG A 215 -4.87 1.13 13.03
N ARG A 216 -4.79 2.18 12.19
CA ARG A 216 -5.65 3.38 12.31
C ARG A 216 -7.12 3.07 12.05
N LEU A 217 -7.43 2.14 11.16
CA LEU A 217 -8.79 1.69 10.91
C LEU A 217 -9.31 0.69 11.97
N GLY A 218 -8.41 0.05 12.70
CA GLY A 218 -8.74 -1.01 13.66
C GLY A 218 -9.08 -2.35 12.98
N GLY A 219 -8.70 -2.53 11.71
CA GLY A 219 -8.95 -3.73 10.92
C GLY A 219 -8.53 -3.56 9.47
N CYS A 220 -8.66 -4.61 8.67
CA CYS A 220 -8.43 -4.56 7.23
C CYS A 220 -9.62 -5.15 6.45
N THR A 221 -9.68 -4.88 5.14
CA THR A 221 -10.71 -5.44 4.27
C THR A 221 -10.28 -6.78 3.69
N ARG A 222 -11.23 -7.52 3.11
CA ARG A 222 -10.94 -8.79 2.44
C ARG A 222 -10.08 -8.65 1.20
N VAL A 223 -10.20 -7.51 0.50
CA VAL A 223 -9.50 -7.25 -0.76
C VAL A 223 -8.83 -5.88 -0.70
N VAL A 224 -7.58 -5.82 -1.16
CA VAL A 224 -6.83 -4.58 -1.39
C VAL A 224 -6.66 -4.38 -2.89
N VAL A 225 -7.29 -3.34 -3.43
CA VAL A 225 -7.12 -2.92 -4.81
C VAL A 225 -5.97 -1.93 -4.90
N LEU A 226 -5.00 -2.24 -5.74
CA LEU A 226 -3.78 -1.42 -5.92
C LEU A 226 -3.50 -1.20 -7.40
N ASP A 227 -2.79 -0.11 -7.69
CA ASP A 227 -2.22 0.13 -9.00
C ASP A 227 -0.93 -0.68 -9.22
N ASN A 228 -0.48 -0.72 -10.47
CA ASN A 228 0.76 -1.38 -10.86
C ASN A 228 2.02 -0.57 -10.46
N LEU A 229 2.07 -0.12 -9.20
CA LEU A 229 3.23 0.54 -8.62
C LEU A 229 4.31 -0.50 -8.30
N ARG A 230 5.55 -0.21 -8.65
CA ARG A 230 6.69 -1.12 -8.42
C ARG A 230 6.88 -1.54 -6.96
N GLU A 231 6.44 -0.73 -6.03
CA GLU A 231 6.46 -1.03 -4.60
C GLU A 231 5.55 -2.23 -4.25
N GLY A 232 4.46 -2.43 -4.99
CA GLY A 232 3.51 -3.52 -4.80
C GLY A 232 3.54 -4.59 -5.89
N VAL A 233 3.83 -4.19 -7.14
CA VAL A 233 3.81 -5.06 -8.33
C VAL A 233 5.15 -4.97 -9.05
N LEU A 234 5.92 -6.06 -9.10
CA LEU A 234 7.23 -6.10 -9.75
C LEU A 234 7.12 -6.10 -11.28
N ALA A 235 6.22 -6.91 -11.81
CA ALA A 235 5.94 -7.00 -13.23
C ALA A 235 4.43 -6.89 -13.45
N PRO A 236 3.96 -5.76 -14.02
CA PRO A 236 2.57 -5.62 -14.38
C PRO A 236 2.29 -6.48 -15.62
N ASP A 237 1.33 -7.38 -15.48
CA ASP A 237 0.83 -8.21 -16.58
C ASP A 237 -0.71 -8.16 -16.58
N ILE A 238 -1.31 -8.32 -17.75
CA ILE A 238 -2.77 -8.30 -17.92
C ILE A 238 -3.39 -9.55 -17.29
N TYR A 239 -2.66 -10.67 -17.34
CA TYR A 239 -3.16 -11.97 -16.89
C TYR A 239 -2.51 -12.44 -15.59
N ASP A 240 -1.24 -12.09 -15.36
CA ASP A 240 -0.44 -12.64 -14.25
C ASP A 240 0.56 -11.62 -13.68
N PRO A 241 0.09 -10.57 -12.97
CA PRO A 241 0.97 -9.59 -12.36
C PRO A 241 1.80 -10.23 -11.23
N SER A 242 3.12 -10.11 -11.32
CA SER A 242 4.03 -10.54 -10.27
C SER A 242 4.05 -9.54 -9.12
N LEU A 243 3.63 -9.97 -7.93
CA LEU A 243 3.62 -9.15 -6.73
C LEU A 243 5.01 -9.06 -6.11
N ASN A 244 5.26 -7.95 -5.43
CA ASN A 244 6.42 -7.83 -4.56
C ASN A 244 6.33 -8.86 -3.42
N PRO A 245 7.32 -9.76 -3.20
CA PRO A 245 7.23 -10.82 -2.19
C PRO A 245 6.96 -10.31 -0.78
N LEU A 246 7.65 -9.23 -0.35
CA LEU A 246 7.43 -8.63 0.96
C LEU A 246 5.99 -8.13 1.10
N TYR A 247 5.47 -7.45 0.09
CA TYR A 247 4.12 -6.91 0.11
C TYR A 247 3.06 -8.02 0.09
N ARG A 248 3.27 -9.07 -0.70
CA ARG A 248 2.42 -10.28 -0.71
C ARG A 248 2.33 -10.90 0.68
N ASP A 249 3.47 -11.11 1.33
CA ASP A 249 3.53 -11.74 2.65
C ASP A 249 2.90 -10.85 3.74
N VAL A 250 3.05 -9.53 3.64
CA VAL A 250 2.32 -8.58 4.52
C VAL A 250 0.81 -8.72 4.35
N LEU A 251 0.29 -8.71 3.13
CA LEU A 251 -1.15 -8.86 2.90
C LEU A 251 -1.66 -10.22 3.36
N GLN A 252 -0.90 -11.28 3.16
CA GLN A 252 -1.22 -12.62 3.65
C GLN A 252 -1.27 -12.66 5.18
N HIS A 253 -0.32 -12.03 5.87
CA HIS A 253 -0.30 -11.93 7.33
C HIS A 253 -1.57 -11.25 7.89
N TYR A 254 -2.08 -10.22 7.20
CA TYR A 254 -3.33 -9.55 7.56
C TYR A 254 -4.58 -10.23 6.99
N GLY A 255 -4.46 -11.35 6.29
CA GLY A 255 -5.59 -12.12 5.75
C GLY A 255 -6.33 -11.45 4.60
N THR A 256 -5.70 -10.49 3.92
CA THR A 256 -6.29 -9.75 2.80
C THR A 256 -5.72 -10.20 1.46
N VAL A 257 -6.53 -10.14 0.41
CA VAL A 257 -6.16 -10.57 -0.94
C VAL A 257 -5.80 -9.36 -1.80
N PRO A 258 -4.58 -9.29 -2.37
CA PRO A 258 -4.22 -8.24 -3.32
C PRO A 258 -4.97 -8.40 -4.64
N LEU A 259 -5.45 -7.29 -5.18
CA LEU A 259 -6.09 -7.22 -6.47
C LEU A 259 -5.49 -6.07 -7.29
N PRO A 260 -4.40 -6.31 -8.03
CA PRO A 260 -3.83 -5.33 -8.93
C PRO A 260 -4.83 -4.90 -10.01
N CYS A 261 -4.86 -3.61 -10.34
CA CYS A 261 -5.66 -3.10 -11.44
C CYS A 261 -5.14 -3.63 -12.77
N ARG A 262 -6.04 -3.98 -13.67
CA ARG A 262 -5.66 -4.38 -15.03
C ARG A 262 -5.06 -3.21 -15.79
N VAL A 263 -4.03 -3.48 -16.54
CA VAL A 263 -3.44 -2.52 -17.47
C VAL A 263 -4.52 -2.11 -18.50
N GLY A 264 -4.77 -0.79 -18.60
CA GLY A 264 -5.77 -0.24 -19.52
C GLY A 264 -7.22 -0.16 -19.00
N HIS A 265 -7.51 -0.60 -17.76
CA HIS A 265 -8.83 -0.49 -17.14
C HIS A 265 -8.76 0.18 -15.76
N PRO A 266 -8.57 1.50 -15.69
CA PRO A 266 -8.43 2.24 -14.43
C PRO A 266 -9.74 2.39 -13.66
N ASP A 267 -10.90 2.04 -14.24
CA ASP A 267 -12.25 2.34 -13.71
C ASP A 267 -12.48 1.84 -12.28
N ARG A 268 -11.79 0.78 -11.85
CA ARG A 268 -11.89 0.25 -10.48
C ARG A 268 -11.26 1.16 -9.41
N LYS A 269 -10.36 2.05 -9.79
CA LYS A 269 -9.55 2.86 -8.88
C LYS A 269 -10.15 4.24 -8.57
N GLY A 270 -11.26 4.60 -9.19
CA GLY A 270 -11.85 5.94 -9.10
C GLY A 270 -12.15 6.43 -7.67
N LYS A 271 -12.27 5.53 -6.69
CA LYS A 271 -12.53 5.90 -5.28
C LYS A 271 -11.29 6.51 -4.61
N VAL A 272 -10.14 5.87 -4.76
CA VAL A 272 -8.88 6.36 -4.17
C VAL A 272 -8.33 7.55 -4.95
N GLU A 273 -8.44 7.57 -6.27
CA GLU A 273 -8.05 8.73 -7.09
C GLU A 273 -8.79 9.98 -6.69
N SER A 274 -10.12 9.86 -6.47
CA SER A 274 -10.93 10.94 -5.90
C SER A 274 -10.44 11.34 -4.51
N GLY A 275 -10.02 10.39 -3.66
CA GLY A 275 -9.45 10.61 -2.33
C GLY A 275 -8.10 11.36 -2.37
N VAL A 276 -7.20 10.95 -3.28
CA VAL A 276 -5.91 11.61 -3.53
C VAL A 276 -6.13 13.04 -4.03
N ALA A 277 -6.95 13.21 -5.07
CA ALA A 277 -7.25 14.52 -5.63
C ALA A 277 -7.92 15.47 -4.60
N HIS A 278 -8.78 14.92 -3.73
CA HIS A 278 -9.42 15.69 -2.66
C HIS A 278 -8.37 16.16 -1.63
N ALA A 279 -7.45 15.30 -1.19
CA ALA A 279 -6.40 15.66 -0.26
C ALA A 279 -5.44 16.71 -0.84
N GLN A 280 -5.03 16.53 -2.10
CA GLN A 280 -4.14 17.46 -2.78
C GLN A 280 -4.76 18.85 -3.03
N LYS A 281 -6.04 18.90 -3.36
CA LYS A 281 -6.72 20.15 -3.74
C LYS A 281 -7.34 20.88 -2.55
N THR A 282 -7.64 20.19 -1.47
CA THR A 282 -8.34 20.77 -0.33
C THR A 282 -7.41 21.08 0.84
N PRO A 283 -6.87 20.10 1.63
CA PRO A 283 -6.04 20.46 2.77
C PRO A 283 -4.61 20.87 2.40
N LEU A 284 -3.99 20.23 1.40
CA LEU A 284 -2.54 20.33 1.21
C LEU A 284 -2.11 21.35 0.14
N LYS A 285 -3.05 21.87 -0.64
CA LYS A 285 -2.71 22.76 -1.76
C LYS A 285 -2.14 24.10 -1.28
N GLY A 286 -0.94 24.41 -1.75
CA GLY A 286 -0.28 25.68 -1.44
C GLY A 286 0.39 25.74 -0.07
N LEU A 287 0.28 24.69 0.76
CA LEU A 287 0.90 24.65 2.09
C LEU A 287 2.34 24.15 2.03
N ARG A 288 3.13 24.62 2.99
CA ARG A 288 4.50 24.17 3.29
C ARG A 288 4.62 23.95 4.79
N PHE A 289 5.42 22.99 5.20
CA PHE A 289 5.58 22.61 6.60
C PHE A 289 7.07 22.51 6.95
N GLU A 290 7.39 22.82 8.20
CA GLU A 290 8.77 22.77 8.70
C GLU A 290 9.20 21.36 9.09
N SER A 291 8.25 20.46 9.39
CA SER A 291 8.54 19.04 9.65
C SER A 291 7.49 18.11 9.07
N LEU A 292 7.84 16.83 8.93
CA LEU A 292 6.93 15.80 8.47
C LEU A 292 5.85 15.52 9.52
N GLU A 293 6.21 15.60 10.78
CA GLU A 293 5.32 15.41 11.93
C GLU A 293 4.27 16.51 11.99
N GLU A 294 4.67 17.76 11.77
CA GLU A 294 3.74 18.89 11.67
C GLU A 294 2.74 18.69 10.53
N ALA A 295 3.25 18.34 9.34
CA ALA A 295 2.41 18.08 8.17
C ALA A 295 1.43 16.93 8.41
N GLN A 296 1.86 15.86 9.06
CA GLN A 296 1.01 14.71 9.38
C GLN A 296 -0.04 15.08 10.43
N THR A 297 0.34 15.81 11.48
CA THR A 297 -0.58 16.27 12.54
C THR A 297 -1.67 17.16 11.95
N TYR A 298 -1.30 18.09 11.10
CA TYR A 298 -2.26 18.94 10.36
C TYR A 298 -3.24 18.09 9.55
N LEU A 299 -2.72 17.08 8.83
CA LEU A 299 -3.54 16.21 7.98
C LEU A 299 -4.49 15.34 8.81
N ASP A 300 -4.02 14.83 9.94
CA ASP A 300 -4.82 14.00 10.87
C ASP A 300 -5.95 14.82 11.51
N GLN A 301 -5.67 16.07 11.92
CA GLN A 301 -6.69 17.01 12.43
C GLN A 301 -7.71 17.35 11.36
N TRP A 302 -7.26 17.61 10.13
CA TRP A 302 -8.15 17.87 9.01
C TRP A 302 -9.03 16.65 8.68
N GLU A 303 -8.50 15.43 8.74
CA GLU A 303 -9.29 14.20 8.55
C GLU A 303 -10.43 14.12 9.55
N ALA A 304 -10.13 14.27 10.84
CA ALA A 304 -11.12 14.18 11.91
C ALA A 304 -12.18 15.30 11.81
N ARG A 305 -11.77 16.52 11.52
CA ARG A 305 -12.66 17.68 11.53
C ARG A 305 -13.51 17.80 10.26
N TRP A 306 -12.94 17.51 9.10
CA TRP A 306 -13.56 17.82 7.82
C TRP A 306 -13.85 16.60 6.94
N ALA A 307 -12.91 15.66 6.83
CA ALA A 307 -13.08 14.53 5.93
C ALA A 307 -14.10 13.51 6.45
N ASP A 308 -14.07 13.24 7.74
CA ASP A 308 -14.93 12.25 8.38
C ASP A 308 -16.35 12.78 8.61
N THR A 309 -16.47 14.05 8.93
CA THR A 309 -17.77 14.69 9.20
C THR A 309 -18.55 15.08 7.95
N ARG A 310 -17.89 15.11 6.78
CA ARG A 310 -18.55 15.50 5.53
C ARG A 310 -19.60 14.50 5.08
N ILE A 311 -20.63 15.01 4.41
CA ILE A 311 -21.55 14.19 3.62
C ILE A 311 -20.89 13.90 2.27
N HIS A 312 -20.70 12.63 1.96
CA HIS A 312 -20.07 12.21 0.72
C HIS A 312 -20.98 12.47 -0.49
N GLY A 313 -20.42 13.05 -1.55
CA GLY A 313 -21.20 13.52 -2.70
C GLY A 313 -22.01 12.44 -3.43
N THR A 314 -21.46 11.24 -3.55
CA THR A 314 -22.10 10.11 -4.24
C THR A 314 -23.06 9.35 -3.32
N THR A 315 -22.64 9.01 -2.09
CA THR A 315 -23.44 8.21 -1.16
C THR A 315 -24.53 9.01 -0.43
N LYS A 316 -24.40 10.36 -0.42
CA LYS A 316 -25.28 11.27 0.31
C LYS A 316 -25.38 11.00 1.83
N ARG A 317 -24.37 10.31 2.37
CA ARG A 317 -24.27 9.93 3.78
C ARG A 317 -22.97 10.45 4.38
N GLN A 318 -22.94 10.61 5.68
CA GLN A 318 -21.76 11.05 6.42
C GLN A 318 -20.72 9.92 6.45
N VAL A 319 -19.44 10.26 6.20
CA VAL A 319 -18.35 9.28 6.13
C VAL A 319 -18.16 8.55 7.47
N ALA A 320 -18.15 9.27 8.59
CA ALA A 320 -17.99 8.69 9.92
C ALA A 320 -19.11 7.69 10.24
N ALA A 321 -20.37 8.07 10.02
CA ALA A 321 -21.53 7.18 10.26
C ALA A 321 -21.47 5.91 9.41
N MET A 322 -21.07 6.03 8.14
CA MET A 322 -20.87 4.86 7.29
C MET A 322 -19.69 3.99 7.75
N PHE A 323 -18.64 4.60 8.30
CA PHE A 323 -17.52 3.85 8.83
C PHE A 323 -17.89 3.08 10.09
N ASP A 324 -18.69 3.64 10.98
CA ASP A 324 -19.19 2.92 12.16
C ASP A 324 -20.00 1.68 11.77
N GLU A 325 -20.76 1.76 10.67
CA GLU A 325 -21.46 0.59 10.09
C GLU A 325 -20.50 -0.43 9.48
N GLU A 326 -19.40 0.02 8.84
CA GLU A 326 -18.43 -0.84 8.16
C GLU A 326 -17.46 -1.51 9.12
N ARG A 327 -17.11 -0.84 10.21
CA ARG A 327 -16.08 -1.27 11.17
C ARG A 327 -16.25 -2.71 11.69
N PRO A 328 -17.46 -3.19 12.03
CA PRO A 328 -17.65 -4.57 12.48
C PRO A 328 -17.38 -5.64 11.42
N PHE A 329 -17.33 -5.26 10.13
CA PHE A 329 -17.09 -6.17 9.00
C PHE A 329 -15.63 -6.22 8.58
N LEU A 330 -14.76 -5.38 9.17
CA LEU A 330 -13.33 -5.44 8.93
C LEU A 330 -12.75 -6.72 9.54
N LEU A 331 -11.75 -7.30 8.89
CA LEU A 331 -10.98 -8.42 9.42
C LEU A 331 -10.18 -7.94 10.64
N PRO A 332 -10.17 -8.72 11.74
CA PRO A 332 -9.39 -8.39 12.92
C PRO A 332 -7.88 -8.41 12.59
N LEU A 333 -7.14 -7.52 13.22
CA LEU A 333 -5.68 -7.48 13.04
C LEU A 333 -5.02 -8.57 13.90
N PRO A 334 -3.95 -9.22 13.38
CA PRO A 334 -3.12 -10.09 14.19
C PRO A 334 -2.53 -9.34 15.40
N ILE A 335 -2.34 -10.07 16.51
CA ILE A 335 -1.74 -9.52 17.74
C ILE A 335 -0.29 -9.12 17.45
N GLU A 336 0.46 -10.01 16.79
CA GLU A 336 1.84 -9.73 16.43
C GLU A 336 1.91 -8.88 15.16
N PRO A 337 2.77 -7.82 15.14
CA PRO A 337 3.04 -7.07 13.95
C PRO A 337 3.80 -7.93 12.93
N PHE A 338 3.69 -7.57 11.65
CA PHE A 338 4.47 -8.24 10.61
C PHE A 338 5.97 -7.96 10.81
N ARG A 339 6.79 -8.98 10.67
CA ARG A 339 8.26 -8.86 10.70
C ARG A 339 8.77 -8.54 9.31
N TYR A 340 9.18 -7.30 9.10
CA TYR A 340 9.73 -6.86 7.83
C TYR A 340 11.09 -7.48 7.56
N TYR A 341 11.31 -7.88 6.33
CA TYR A 341 12.57 -8.45 5.85
C TYR A 341 13.00 -7.78 4.54
N GLN A 342 14.29 -7.84 4.27
CA GLN A 342 14.85 -7.55 2.96
C GLN A 342 14.89 -8.85 2.16
N TYR A 343 14.85 -8.76 0.83
CA TYR A 343 14.91 -9.93 -0.03
C TYR A 343 15.74 -9.66 -1.28
N GLY A 344 16.22 -10.73 -1.90
CA GLY A 344 16.95 -10.68 -3.16
C GLY A 344 17.32 -12.08 -3.65
N GLU A 345 17.72 -12.16 -4.91
CA GLU A 345 18.27 -13.40 -5.46
C GLU A 345 19.78 -13.44 -5.21
N ARG A 346 20.28 -14.63 -4.91
CA ARG A 346 21.71 -14.91 -4.75
C ARG A 346 22.06 -16.23 -5.44
N THR A 347 23.27 -16.33 -5.94
CA THR A 347 23.80 -17.59 -6.46
C THR A 347 24.54 -18.29 -5.34
N VAL A 348 24.35 -19.59 -5.19
CA VAL A 348 25.14 -20.42 -4.26
C VAL A 348 26.54 -20.59 -4.83
N HIS A 349 27.54 -20.17 -4.11
CA HIS A 349 28.94 -20.23 -4.50
C HIS A 349 29.49 -21.69 -4.47
N LEU A 350 30.72 -21.90 -4.97
CA LEU A 350 31.35 -23.20 -5.01
C LEU A 350 31.62 -23.79 -3.63
N ASP A 351 31.73 -22.94 -2.60
CA ASP A 351 31.87 -23.36 -1.19
C ASP A 351 30.55 -23.82 -0.56
N GLY A 352 29.45 -23.83 -1.34
CA GLY A 352 28.12 -24.18 -0.87
C GLY A 352 27.42 -23.07 -0.09
N CYS A 353 27.97 -21.86 -0.06
CA CYS A 353 27.41 -20.73 0.70
C CYS A 353 26.80 -19.67 -0.18
N VAL A 354 25.93 -18.88 0.43
CA VAL A 354 25.31 -17.68 -0.13
C VAL A 354 25.79 -16.48 0.67
N GLU A 355 26.20 -15.41 -0.02
CA GLU A 355 26.59 -14.17 0.61
C GLU A 355 25.37 -13.26 0.85
N VAL A 356 25.22 -12.80 2.09
CA VAL A 356 24.24 -11.80 2.49
C VAL A 356 24.92 -10.76 3.38
N GLU A 357 25.01 -9.51 2.91
CA GLU A 357 25.64 -8.38 3.63
C GLU A 357 27.05 -8.72 4.15
N ALA A 358 27.85 -9.39 3.31
CA ALA A 358 29.20 -9.82 3.62
C ALA A 358 29.30 -10.86 4.75
N ALA A 359 28.26 -11.63 5.02
CA ALA A 359 28.27 -12.84 5.81
C ALA A 359 27.83 -14.03 4.94
N TYR A 360 28.22 -15.26 5.30
CA TYR A 360 28.09 -16.42 4.44
C TYR A 360 27.25 -17.50 5.12
N TYR A 361 26.27 -18.05 4.39
CA TYR A 361 25.28 -18.99 4.91
C TYR A 361 25.20 -20.22 4.03
N SER A 362 25.28 -21.41 4.60
CA SER A 362 25.23 -22.65 3.83
C SER A 362 23.89 -22.90 3.16
N ALA A 363 23.93 -23.42 1.94
CA ALA A 363 22.77 -23.93 1.24
C ALA A 363 22.80 -25.48 1.23
N PRO A 364 21.63 -26.14 1.07
CA PRO A 364 21.59 -27.59 0.99
C PRO A 364 22.43 -28.14 -0.16
N PRO A 365 22.95 -29.40 -0.05
CA PRO A 365 23.63 -30.07 -1.16
C PRO A 365 22.77 -30.07 -2.44
N GLY A 366 23.44 -29.89 -3.59
CA GLY A 366 22.76 -29.82 -4.90
C GLY A 366 22.31 -28.44 -5.36
N TRP A 367 22.55 -27.41 -4.57
CA TRP A 367 22.24 -26.02 -4.95
C TRP A 367 23.45 -25.21 -5.43
N ILE A 368 24.67 -25.77 -5.39
CA ILE A 368 25.88 -25.08 -5.88
C ILE A 368 25.67 -24.62 -7.34
N GLY A 369 25.99 -23.37 -7.62
CA GLY A 369 25.82 -22.74 -8.93
C GLY A 369 24.37 -22.35 -9.28
N ARG A 370 23.39 -22.70 -8.47
CA ARG A 370 21.98 -22.35 -8.69
C ARG A 370 21.62 -21.04 -7.97
N ARG A 371 20.59 -20.38 -8.45
CA ARG A 371 20.00 -19.23 -7.79
C ARG A 371 19.05 -19.68 -6.70
N VAL A 372 19.04 -18.93 -5.60
CA VAL A 372 18.09 -19.06 -4.49
C VAL A 372 17.52 -17.70 -4.18
N GLN A 373 16.27 -17.66 -3.76
CA GLN A 373 15.71 -16.45 -3.14
C GLN A 373 16.16 -16.38 -1.70
N VAL A 374 16.56 -15.21 -1.25
CA VAL A 374 17.02 -14.98 0.11
C VAL A 374 16.17 -13.91 0.75
N GLN A 375 15.68 -14.20 1.94
CA GLN A 375 15.01 -13.24 2.81
C GLN A 375 15.85 -13.07 4.07
N TRP A 376 16.06 -11.82 4.51
CA TRP A 376 16.81 -11.59 5.74
C TRP A 376 16.26 -10.38 6.50
N ASP A 377 16.28 -10.50 7.81
CA ASP A 377 15.97 -9.43 8.74
C ASP A 377 17.14 -9.17 9.70
N THR A 378 16.90 -8.58 10.85
CA THR A 378 17.93 -8.32 11.86
C THR A 378 18.38 -9.59 12.60
N GLN A 379 17.63 -10.69 12.56
CA GLN A 379 17.85 -11.90 13.35
C GLN A 379 18.13 -13.14 12.51
N VAL A 380 17.46 -13.28 11.37
CA VAL A 380 17.50 -14.50 10.56
C VAL A 380 17.75 -14.23 9.09
N VAL A 381 18.31 -15.24 8.43
CA VAL A 381 18.48 -15.34 6.98
C VAL A 381 17.82 -16.63 6.53
N ARG A 382 16.89 -16.54 5.56
CA ARG A 382 16.17 -17.67 4.98
C ARG A 382 16.55 -17.85 3.53
N LEU A 383 16.90 -19.05 3.15
CA LEU A 383 17.13 -19.45 1.77
C LEU A 383 15.88 -20.17 1.28
N LEU A 384 15.33 -19.74 0.16
CA LEU A 384 14.09 -20.25 -0.41
C LEU A 384 14.33 -20.75 -1.83
N ASN A 385 13.61 -21.80 -2.21
CA ASN A 385 13.56 -22.27 -3.58
C ASN A 385 12.85 -21.23 -4.46
N PRO A 386 13.48 -20.72 -5.54
CA PRO A 386 12.89 -19.69 -6.40
C PRO A 386 11.62 -20.15 -7.14
N ASP A 387 11.47 -21.47 -7.39
CA ASP A 387 10.37 -22.01 -8.18
C ASP A 387 9.05 -22.10 -7.41
N ASN A 388 9.13 -22.46 -6.12
CA ASN A 388 7.95 -22.75 -5.30
C ASN A 388 7.92 -22.02 -3.95
N GLY A 389 8.93 -21.20 -3.63
CA GLY A 389 9.02 -20.47 -2.36
C GLY A 389 9.27 -21.34 -1.12
N GLN A 390 9.57 -22.66 -1.31
CA GLN A 390 9.83 -23.56 -0.20
C GLN A 390 11.09 -23.17 0.57
N LEU A 391 11.03 -23.19 1.91
CA LEU A 391 12.17 -22.95 2.76
C LEU A 391 13.20 -24.07 2.58
N LEU A 392 14.41 -23.70 2.17
CA LEU A 392 15.56 -24.57 2.02
C LEU A 392 16.39 -24.62 3.30
N ARG A 393 16.71 -23.43 3.86
CA ARG A 393 17.46 -23.26 5.11
C ARG A 393 17.07 -21.98 5.81
N GLU A 394 17.14 -22.02 7.15
CA GLU A 394 17.05 -20.84 8.00
C GLU A 394 18.31 -20.78 8.88
N HIS A 395 18.92 -19.60 8.95
CA HIS A 395 20.14 -19.35 9.71
C HIS A 395 19.94 -18.16 10.62
N LEU A 396 20.55 -18.20 11.81
CA LEU A 396 20.72 -17.00 12.63
C LEU A 396 21.73 -16.08 11.94
N ARG A 397 21.41 -14.79 11.90
CA ARG A 397 22.25 -13.78 11.27
C ARG A 397 23.63 -13.72 11.93
N GLN A 398 24.66 -13.55 11.11
CA GLN A 398 26.05 -13.47 11.50
C GLN A 398 26.60 -12.06 11.26
N ALA A 399 27.69 -11.73 11.98
CA ALA A 399 28.47 -10.54 11.69
C ALA A 399 29.21 -10.67 10.34
N ARG A 400 29.56 -9.53 9.77
CA ARG A 400 30.32 -9.46 8.50
C ARG A 400 31.58 -10.31 8.57
N GLY A 401 31.89 -11.02 7.48
CA GLY A 401 33.04 -11.92 7.37
C GLY A 401 32.88 -13.26 8.06
N ARG A 402 31.75 -13.52 8.72
CA ARG A 402 31.52 -14.81 9.38
C ARG A 402 30.74 -15.78 8.50
N TYR A 403 30.98 -17.08 8.74
CA TYR A 403 30.29 -18.18 8.10
C TYR A 403 29.31 -18.83 9.08
N ARG A 404 28.13 -19.16 8.60
CA ARG A 404 27.15 -20.00 9.31
C ARG A 404 26.84 -21.20 8.45
N ILE A 405 27.44 -22.36 8.81
CA ILE A 405 27.30 -23.61 8.08
C ILE A 405 26.56 -24.58 8.97
N GLN A 406 25.49 -25.17 8.42
CA GLN A 406 24.80 -26.28 9.06
C GLN A 406 25.59 -27.58 8.77
N ASP A 407 25.69 -28.48 9.74
CA ASP A 407 26.47 -29.70 9.61
C ASP A 407 25.95 -30.62 8.50
N GLU A 408 24.65 -30.56 8.24
CA GLU A 408 23.99 -31.31 7.16
C GLU A 408 24.40 -30.86 5.75
N ASP A 409 24.84 -29.61 5.62
CA ASP A 409 25.23 -28.99 4.34
C ASP A 409 26.72 -29.22 4.03
N ARG A 410 27.48 -29.72 4.99
CA ARG A 410 28.89 -30.03 4.78
C ARG A 410 29.05 -31.15 3.79
N SER A 411 29.87 -30.94 2.78
CA SER A 411 30.26 -32.00 1.86
C SER A 411 31.01 -33.07 2.64
N LYS A 412 30.65 -34.36 2.45
CA LYS A 412 31.39 -35.49 3.02
C LYS A 412 32.86 -35.55 2.56
N LYS A 413 33.21 -34.82 1.49
CA LYS A 413 34.55 -34.67 0.93
C LYS A 413 35.31 -33.46 1.46
N THR A 414 34.67 -32.57 2.20
CA THR A 414 35.30 -31.39 2.79
C THR A 414 35.86 -31.78 4.16
N PRO A 415 37.12 -31.49 4.49
CA PRO A 415 37.64 -31.72 5.84
C PRO A 415 36.74 -31.07 6.88
N PRO A 416 36.56 -31.65 8.07
CA PRO A 416 35.69 -31.12 9.11
C PRO A 416 36.10 -29.73 9.63
N TYR A 417 37.23 -29.22 9.19
CA TYR A 417 37.80 -27.95 9.62
C TYR A 417 37.59 -26.87 8.57
N GLN A 418 36.60 -26.02 8.81
CA GLN A 418 36.61 -24.70 8.19
C GLN A 418 37.40 -23.78 9.11
N PHE A 419 38.58 -23.40 8.65
CA PHE A 419 39.39 -22.43 9.38
C PHE A 419 38.69 -21.10 9.38
N GLN A 420 38.27 -20.67 10.55
CA GLN A 420 37.56 -19.37 10.70
C GLN A 420 38.55 -18.20 10.71
N ASN A 421 39.83 -18.49 10.92
CA ASN A 421 40.92 -17.52 10.92
C ASN A 421 42.27 -18.16 10.57
N HIS A 422 43.27 -17.31 10.41
CA HIS A 422 44.63 -17.76 10.06
C HIS A 422 45.27 -18.63 11.14
N GLU A 423 44.95 -18.41 12.40
CA GLU A 423 45.48 -19.16 13.52
C GLU A 423 44.98 -20.59 13.56
N ASP A 424 43.68 -20.83 13.28
CA ASP A 424 43.09 -22.17 13.17
C ASP A 424 43.72 -22.95 12.02
N LEU A 425 44.05 -22.28 10.90
CA LEU A 425 44.72 -22.89 9.76
C LEU A 425 46.15 -23.29 10.09
N LEU A 426 46.86 -22.44 10.84
CA LEU A 426 48.21 -22.73 11.30
C LEU A 426 48.20 -23.88 12.32
N HIS A 427 47.25 -23.88 13.25
CA HIS A 427 47.12 -24.96 14.25
C HIS A 427 46.84 -26.29 13.59
N TYR A 428 45.94 -26.34 12.59
CA TYR A 428 45.67 -27.56 11.80
C TYR A 428 46.89 -28.01 11.01
N ALA A 429 47.54 -27.08 10.28
CA ALA A 429 48.72 -27.40 9.50
C ALA A 429 49.88 -27.95 10.35
N THR A 430 50.01 -27.51 11.60
CA THR A 430 51.09 -27.94 12.49
C THR A 430 50.78 -29.25 13.22
N ASN A 431 49.51 -29.51 13.53
CA ASN A 431 49.12 -30.63 14.40
C ASN A 431 48.51 -31.84 13.67
N ASP A 432 47.79 -31.61 12.59
CA ASP A 432 46.95 -32.65 11.94
C ASP A 432 47.47 -33.15 10.58
N ILE A 433 48.47 -32.47 9.97
CA ILE A 433 49.06 -32.96 8.72
C ILE A 433 50.48 -33.52 8.98
N PRO A 434 50.67 -34.84 8.94
CA PRO A 434 51.96 -35.47 9.27
C PRO A 434 53.15 -34.99 8.43
N ARG A 435 52.94 -34.50 7.22
CA ARG A 435 53.97 -33.97 6.30
C ARG A 435 54.56 -32.62 6.72
N PHE A 436 53.88 -31.84 7.57
CA PHE A 436 54.35 -30.55 8.03
C PHE A 436 55.22 -30.62 9.29
N ARG A 437 55.22 -31.75 10.00
CA ARG A 437 56.08 -31.96 11.19
C ARG A 437 57.57 -32.00 10.92
N ALA A 438 57.96 -32.10 9.62
CA ALA A 438 59.37 -32.24 9.24
C ALA A 438 60.02 -30.89 8.81
N VAL A 439 59.35 -29.76 8.89
CA VAL A 439 59.92 -28.46 8.48
C VAL A 439 60.49 -27.76 9.72
N PRO A 440 61.81 -27.52 9.77
CA PRO A 440 62.44 -26.86 10.91
C PRO A 440 61.93 -25.41 11.04
N ALA A 441 61.75 -24.93 12.26
CA ALA A 441 61.16 -23.67 12.63
C ALA A 441 61.88 -22.39 12.04
N THR A 442 62.97 -22.55 11.37
CA THR A 442 63.72 -21.49 10.73
C THR A 442 63.20 -21.08 9.33
N ALA A 443 62.25 -21.82 8.75
CA ALA A 443 61.67 -21.51 7.43
C ALA A 443 60.41 -20.66 7.50
N ALA A 444 59.95 -20.24 8.67
CA ALA A 444 58.71 -19.52 8.89
C ALA A 444 58.71 -18.04 8.44
N LYS A 445 59.70 -17.62 7.65
CA LYS A 445 59.76 -16.26 7.03
C LYS A 445 59.43 -16.22 5.55
N LEU A 446 59.02 -17.33 4.96
CA LEU A 446 58.45 -17.31 3.62
C LEU A 446 56.96 -16.95 3.76
N SER A 447 56.63 -15.75 3.35
CA SER A 447 55.24 -15.27 3.22
C SER A 447 54.51 -16.20 2.22
N VAL A 448 53.89 -17.23 2.73
CA VAL A 448 52.86 -17.96 1.97
C VAL A 448 51.71 -16.98 1.80
N ARG A 449 51.70 -16.28 0.67
CA ARG A 449 50.46 -15.59 0.26
C ARG A 449 49.41 -16.66 0.06
N PRO A 450 48.29 -16.63 0.79
CA PRO A 450 47.20 -17.52 0.45
C PRO A 450 46.79 -17.18 -0.98
N VAL A 451 46.68 -18.17 -1.83
CA VAL A 451 46.01 -18.06 -3.12
C VAL A 451 44.54 -17.86 -2.81
N LEU A 452 44.20 -16.63 -2.48
CA LEU A 452 42.85 -16.15 -2.55
C LEU A 452 42.55 -15.98 -4.03
N CYS A 453 41.65 -16.77 -4.58
CA CYS A 453 41.01 -16.45 -5.85
C CYS A 453 40.25 -15.12 -5.68
N LEU A 454 40.99 -14.03 -5.83
CA LEU A 454 40.40 -12.69 -5.96
C LEU A 454 40.08 -12.48 -7.44
N HIS A 455 38.84 -12.68 -7.82
CA HIS A 455 38.28 -11.95 -8.94
C HIS A 455 37.74 -10.61 -8.41
N GLY A 456 38.63 -9.66 -8.36
CA GLY A 456 38.33 -8.25 -8.17
C GLY A 456 39.21 -7.45 -9.09
N SER A 457 38.66 -6.91 -10.16
CA SER A 457 39.34 -6.00 -11.07
C SER A 457 39.77 -4.73 -10.31
N PRO A 458 41.01 -4.19 -10.55
CA PRO A 458 41.39 -2.92 -9.99
C PRO A 458 40.69 -1.79 -10.78
N ILE A 459 39.99 -0.94 -10.09
CA ILE A 459 39.58 0.37 -10.62
C ILE A 459 40.80 1.27 -10.50
N PHE A 460 41.34 1.65 -11.63
CA PHE A 460 42.29 2.78 -11.74
C PHE A 460 41.48 4.07 -11.58
N SER A 461 41.89 4.88 -10.63
CA SER A 461 41.62 6.32 -10.58
C SER A 461 42.74 7.09 -11.27
N ASP A 462 42.38 7.92 -12.20
CA ASP A 462 42.95 9.26 -12.47
C ASP A 462 41.81 10.28 -12.34
#